data_a33a36bbb8bb2cb2aa9817397fedeb11
#
_entry.id   a33a36bbb8bb2cb2aa9817397fedeb11
#
_cell.length_a   1.000
_cell.length_b   1.000
_cell.length_c   1.000
_cell.angle_alpha   90.00
_cell.angle_beta   90.00
_cell.angle_gamma   90.00
#
_symmetry.space_group_name_H-M   'P 1'
#
loop_
_entity.id
_entity.type
_entity.pdbx_description
1 polymer ?
#
loop_
_entity_poly.entity_id
_entity_poly.type
_entity_poly.pdbx_seq_one_letter_code
_entity_poly.pdbx_strand_id
1 'polypeptide(L)'
;MTTNDKTIKKVLLLGSGALKIGEAGEFDYSGSQALKAMKEEGIETVLINPNIATVQTSEGIADKIYFLPVTPQFVERVIDRERPDGILLAFGGQTALNCGVELYRSGVLEKYGVKVLGTPVQAIMDTEDRELFVEKLDQIDVKTIKSHAVATVKEALESAEALGYPVIVRAAYALGGLGSGFCDNAEELRELTEKALSFSPQVLIEKSLKGWKEVEYEVVRDRFDNCITVCNMENFDPLGIHTGESIVVAPSQTLSNEDYHYLRKLPIKIIRHIGIVGECNVQYAFDPDSMDYRVIEVNARLSRSSALASKATGYPLAFIAAKLGLGYGLFDLKNAVTKETSAFFEPALDYVVCKIPRWDLGKFHGVHREIGSSMKSVGEVMSIGRTFEEAIQKGLRMIGQGMHGFVANHEMKVENIEEALANPTDQRIFVIAQAMLEGMTVDRIHELTKIDRWFLCRLRNIIDTYHDLKKCQGVAEIMPELLRQAKEQGFSDFQIARAAATHKDAPEVRRLRKSLGIVPVVKQIDTLAAEYPALTNYLYLTYNGTENDIHYEHDG
;
A
#
# COMPACT_ATOMS: atom_id res chain seq x y z
N MET A 1 8.45 16.13 31.18
CA MET A 1 9.78 16.14 30.53
C MET A 1 9.72 15.22 29.35
N THR A 2 10.09 15.66 28.18
CA THR A 2 10.12 14.83 26.96
C THR A 2 11.22 13.76 27.08
N THR A 3 10.96 12.57 26.54
CA THR A 3 11.84 11.39 26.70
C THR A 3 12.95 11.31 25.65
N ASN A 4 13.06 12.30 24.74
CA ASN A 4 14.03 12.29 23.63
C ASN A 4 15.51 12.34 24.09
N ASP A 5 16.38 11.74 23.26
CA ASP A 5 17.83 11.75 23.45
C ASP A 5 18.43 13.10 23.01
N LYS A 6 18.65 13.99 23.97
CA LYS A 6 19.22 15.34 23.73
C LYS A 6 20.69 15.33 23.33
N THR A 7 21.36 14.17 23.32
CA THR A 7 22.76 14.07 22.89
C THR A 7 22.91 14.07 21.38
N ILE A 8 21.84 13.73 20.64
CA ILE A 8 21.82 13.72 19.18
C ILE A 8 21.70 15.15 18.65
N LYS A 9 22.69 15.60 17.91
CA LYS A 9 22.79 16.94 17.32
C LYS A 9 22.88 16.92 15.79
N LYS A 10 23.45 15.85 15.23
CA LYS A 10 23.65 15.66 13.81
C LYS A 10 23.22 14.25 13.40
N VAL A 11 22.38 14.13 12.39
CA VAL A 11 21.84 12.86 11.90
C VAL A 11 22.12 12.69 10.41
N LEU A 12 22.60 11.51 10.05
CA LEU A 12 22.75 11.06 8.68
C LEU A 12 21.49 10.27 8.25
N LEU A 13 20.87 10.69 7.16
CA LEU A 13 19.78 9.96 6.50
C LEU A 13 20.31 9.29 5.23
N LEU A 14 20.07 8.00 5.10
CA LEU A 14 20.26 7.29 3.84
C LEU A 14 18.98 7.39 3.02
N GLY A 15 19.06 8.04 1.86
CA GLY A 15 17.94 8.20 0.92
C GLY A 15 17.64 6.95 0.12
N SER A 16 16.64 7.05 -0.75
CA SER A 16 16.10 5.91 -1.53
C SER A 16 17.06 5.33 -2.59
N GLY A 17 18.17 6.02 -2.85
CA GLY A 17 19.11 5.57 -3.88
C GLY A 17 18.62 5.86 -5.30
N ALA A 18 19.09 5.05 -6.26
CA ALA A 18 18.70 5.17 -7.66
C ALA A 18 17.21 4.80 -7.85
N LEU A 19 16.52 5.56 -8.69
CA LEU A 19 15.12 5.32 -9.00
C LEU A 19 14.97 3.97 -9.73
N LYS A 20 14.09 3.14 -9.21
CA LYS A 20 13.56 1.96 -9.90
C LYS A 20 12.07 2.16 -10.15
N ILE A 21 11.55 1.54 -11.20
CA ILE A 21 10.10 1.51 -11.43
C ILE A 21 9.44 0.99 -10.16
N GLY A 22 8.56 1.83 -9.62
CA GLY A 22 7.77 1.46 -8.47
C GLY A 22 8.36 1.70 -7.09
N GLU A 23 9.57 2.23 -6.93
CA GLU A 23 10.20 2.45 -5.62
C GLU A 23 10.40 3.93 -5.23
N ALA A 24 10.14 4.87 -6.14
CA ALA A 24 10.66 6.24 -5.96
C ALA A 24 9.82 7.18 -5.09
N GLY A 25 8.53 7.25 -5.34
CA GLY A 25 7.69 8.30 -4.77
C GLY A 25 7.43 8.12 -3.26
N GLU A 26 7.33 6.90 -2.81
CA GLU A 26 7.02 6.57 -1.42
C GLU A 26 8.17 6.86 -0.48
N PHE A 27 9.39 6.56 -0.91
CA PHE A 27 10.59 6.83 -0.12
C PHE A 27 10.97 8.31 -0.16
N ASP A 28 10.60 9.03 -1.22
CA ASP A 28 10.71 10.49 -1.25
C ASP A 28 9.90 11.13 -0.13
N TYR A 29 8.65 10.71 0.04
CA TYR A 29 7.80 11.14 1.13
C TYR A 29 8.42 10.80 2.49
N SER A 30 8.81 9.54 2.70
CA SER A 30 9.31 9.06 3.97
C SER A 30 10.57 9.79 4.41
N GLY A 31 11.55 9.92 3.53
CA GLY A 31 12.80 10.63 3.81
C GLY A 31 12.59 12.13 4.05
N SER A 32 11.73 12.78 3.25
CA SER A 32 11.42 14.21 3.44
C SER A 32 10.72 14.48 4.76
N GLN A 33 9.81 13.61 5.19
CA GLN A 33 9.16 13.71 6.50
C GLN A 33 10.13 13.49 7.66
N ALA A 34 11.08 12.55 7.51
CA ALA A 34 12.12 12.33 8.50
C ALA A 34 13.02 13.56 8.65
N LEU A 35 13.49 14.14 7.54
CA LEU A 35 14.28 15.37 7.54
C LEU A 35 13.54 16.54 8.20
N LYS A 36 12.24 16.69 7.90
CA LYS A 36 11.39 17.69 8.55
C LYS A 36 11.32 17.45 10.06
N ALA A 37 11.09 16.22 10.50
CA ALA A 37 11.01 15.88 11.91
C ALA A 37 12.31 16.20 12.67
N MET A 38 13.48 15.90 12.06
CA MET A 38 14.79 16.23 12.62
C MET A 38 15.00 17.75 12.72
N LYS A 39 14.65 18.47 11.65
CA LYS A 39 14.80 19.93 11.59
C LYS A 39 13.95 20.67 12.63
N GLU A 40 12.73 20.18 12.90
CA GLU A 40 11.87 20.72 13.97
C GLU A 40 12.51 20.57 15.37
N GLU A 41 13.37 19.57 15.56
CA GLU A 41 14.14 19.37 16.80
C GLU A 41 15.46 20.15 16.84
N GLY A 42 15.76 20.95 15.80
CA GLY A 42 17.02 21.69 15.69
C GLY A 42 18.24 20.82 15.44
N ILE A 43 18.03 19.63 14.85
CA ILE A 43 19.09 18.66 14.53
C ILE A 43 19.64 18.96 13.15
N GLU A 44 20.97 19.06 13.02
CA GLU A 44 21.65 19.17 11.72
C GLU A 44 21.45 17.89 10.92
N THR A 45 21.00 18.02 9.68
CA THR A 45 20.66 16.89 8.80
C THR A 45 21.66 16.74 7.66
N VAL A 46 22.17 15.54 7.48
CA VAL A 46 23.01 15.14 6.35
C VAL A 46 22.28 14.07 5.56
N LEU A 47 22.11 14.28 4.26
CA LEU A 47 21.44 13.35 3.35
C LEU A 47 22.44 12.78 2.33
N ILE A 48 22.43 11.48 2.13
CA ILE A 48 23.05 10.83 0.96
C ILE A 48 21.95 10.31 0.06
N ASN A 49 21.85 10.85 -1.16
CA ASN A 49 20.93 10.38 -2.18
C ASN A 49 21.46 10.74 -3.58
N PRO A 50 21.71 9.77 -4.48
CA PRO A 50 22.19 10.03 -5.83
C PRO A 50 21.12 10.66 -6.74
N ASN A 51 19.85 10.63 -6.34
CA ASN A 51 18.73 11.12 -7.14
C ASN A 51 18.62 12.64 -7.02
N ILE A 52 18.79 13.34 -8.15
CA ILE A 52 18.64 14.79 -8.25
C ILE A 52 17.18 15.24 -8.48
N ALA A 53 16.28 14.32 -8.76
CA ALA A 53 14.87 14.59 -9.12
C ALA A 53 13.91 14.22 -7.96
N THR A 54 14.38 14.26 -6.73
CA THR A 54 13.57 13.99 -5.53
C THR A 54 13.37 15.23 -4.68
N VAL A 55 12.24 15.30 -3.98
CA VAL A 55 11.99 16.35 -2.97
C VAL A 55 13.06 16.36 -1.89
N GLN A 56 13.59 15.20 -1.51
CA GLN A 56 14.64 15.09 -0.47
C GLN A 56 15.88 15.92 -0.78
N THR A 57 16.29 16.00 -2.05
CA THR A 57 17.47 16.73 -2.50
C THR A 57 17.18 18.17 -2.92
N SER A 58 15.96 18.65 -2.69
CA SER A 58 15.61 20.05 -2.91
C SER A 58 16.25 20.95 -1.86
N GLU A 59 16.55 22.19 -2.27
CA GLU A 59 17.16 23.19 -1.39
C GLU A 59 16.31 23.42 -0.14
N GLY A 60 16.94 23.47 1.02
CA GLY A 60 16.29 23.73 2.30
C GLY A 60 15.60 22.51 2.96
N ILE A 61 15.60 21.35 2.34
CA ILE A 61 15.05 20.12 2.95
C ILE A 61 16.07 19.52 3.93
N ALA A 62 17.29 19.17 3.48
CA ALA A 62 18.40 18.80 4.36
C ALA A 62 19.40 19.94 4.44
N ASP A 63 20.17 20.01 5.56
CA ASP A 63 21.22 21.04 5.73
C ASP A 63 22.41 20.77 4.83
N LYS A 64 22.76 19.47 4.63
CA LYS A 64 23.80 19.04 3.69
C LYS A 64 23.33 17.87 2.86
N ILE A 65 23.64 17.92 1.57
CA ILE A 65 23.25 16.90 0.60
C ILE A 65 24.49 16.37 -0.11
N TYR A 66 24.64 15.05 -0.12
CA TYR A 66 25.65 14.33 -0.86
C TYR A 66 24.99 13.53 -1.99
N PHE A 67 25.24 13.93 -3.24
CA PHE A 67 24.79 13.21 -4.44
C PHE A 67 25.72 12.02 -4.72
N LEU A 68 25.70 11.06 -3.82
CA LEU A 68 26.57 9.87 -3.87
C LEU A 68 25.71 8.60 -3.81
N PRO A 69 26.22 7.48 -4.38
CA PRO A 69 25.57 6.19 -4.22
C PRO A 69 25.43 5.79 -2.75
N VAL A 70 24.31 5.18 -2.40
CA VAL A 70 24.07 4.65 -1.04
C VAL A 70 24.75 3.27 -0.95
N THR A 71 26.07 3.30 -0.82
CA THR A 71 26.92 2.11 -0.62
C THR A 71 27.84 2.31 0.58
N PRO A 72 28.24 1.24 1.29
CA PRO A 72 29.04 1.35 2.49
C PRO A 72 30.30 2.21 2.33
N GLN A 73 30.99 2.08 1.20
CA GLN A 73 32.24 2.81 0.94
C GLN A 73 32.03 4.33 0.85
N PHE A 74 30.95 4.78 0.21
CA PHE A 74 30.64 6.20 0.13
C PHE A 74 30.06 6.72 1.44
N VAL A 75 29.20 5.92 2.08
CA VAL A 75 28.60 6.29 3.36
C VAL A 75 29.65 6.41 4.45
N GLU A 76 30.65 5.50 4.52
CA GLU A 76 31.76 5.60 5.47
C GLU A 76 32.54 6.90 5.28
N ARG A 77 32.84 7.32 4.03
CA ARG A 77 33.53 8.59 3.75
C ARG A 77 32.73 9.81 4.21
N VAL A 78 31.41 9.77 4.08
CA VAL A 78 30.54 10.84 4.58
C VAL A 78 30.51 10.84 6.11
N ILE A 79 30.40 9.67 6.74
CA ILE A 79 30.47 9.52 8.20
C ILE A 79 31.81 10.07 8.73
N ASP A 80 32.93 9.74 8.10
CA ASP A 80 34.27 10.23 8.50
C ASP A 80 34.37 11.76 8.43
N ARG A 81 33.77 12.34 7.39
CA ARG A 81 33.78 13.79 7.16
C ARG A 81 32.83 14.55 8.08
N GLU A 82 31.60 14.08 8.20
CA GLU A 82 30.49 14.79 8.85
C GLU A 82 30.39 14.47 10.35
N ARG A 83 30.85 13.29 10.79
CA ARG A 83 30.81 12.84 12.19
C ARG A 83 29.39 12.94 12.77
N PRO A 84 28.36 12.31 12.17
CA PRO A 84 27.02 12.33 12.71
C PRO A 84 26.94 11.56 14.03
N ASP A 85 26.07 12.00 14.93
CA ASP A 85 25.78 11.30 16.18
C ASP A 85 24.89 10.04 15.94
N GLY A 86 24.07 10.09 14.91
CA GLY A 86 23.17 9.00 14.58
C GLY A 86 22.89 8.85 13.09
N ILE A 87 22.35 7.68 12.73
CA ILE A 87 21.97 7.33 11.36
C ILE A 87 20.55 6.76 11.35
N LEU A 88 19.76 7.17 10.35
CA LEU A 88 18.41 6.66 10.06
C LEU A 88 18.46 5.71 8.86
N LEU A 89 18.06 4.46 9.03
CA LEU A 89 18.12 3.41 8.03
C LEU A 89 16.75 3.10 7.39
N ALA A 90 15.67 3.28 8.14
CA ALA A 90 14.32 2.79 7.77
C ALA A 90 13.57 3.67 6.76
N PHE A 91 14.19 4.72 6.20
CA PHE A 91 13.50 5.75 5.38
C PHE A 91 13.91 5.74 3.90
N GLY A 92 14.92 4.95 3.53
CA GLY A 92 15.46 4.88 2.18
C GLY A 92 15.24 3.53 1.47
N GLY A 93 14.26 2.76 1.90
CA GLY A 93 13.93 1.47 1.32
C GLY A 93 15.00 0.40 1.53
N GLN A 94 14.94 -0.65 0.72
CA GLN A 94 15.84 -1.80 0.85
C GLN A 94 17.32 -1.45 0.68
N THR A 95 17.62 -0.52 -0.21
CA THR A 95 19.01 -0.06 -0.44
C THR A 95 19.64 0.52 0.81
N ALA A 96 18.89 1.35 1.54
CA ALA A 96 19.36 1.95 2.79
C ALA A 96 19.52 0.90 3.90
N LEU A 97 18.57 -0.03 4.03
CA LEU A 97 18.67 -1.11 5.02
C LEU A 97 19.89 -2.00 4.77
N ASN A 98 20.08 -2.47 3.54
CA ASN A 98 21.22 -3.33 3.19
C ASN A 98 22.56 -2.62 3.47
N CYS A 99 22.68 -1.35 3.09
CA CYS A 99 23.85 -0.53 3.38
C CYS A 99 24.08 -0.41 4.89
N GLY A 100 23.04 -0.15 5.67
CA GLY A 100 23.12 -0.03 7.13
C GLY A 100 23.54 -1.33 7.81
N VAL A 101 23.04 -2.48 7.38
CA VAL A 101 23.45 -3.81 7.89
C VAL A 101 24.92 -4.07 7.58
N GLU A 102 25.39 -3.71 6.38
CA GLU A 102 26.81 -3.90 6.01
C GLU A 102 27.74 -2.97 6.79
N LEU A 103 27.37 -1.72 7.00
CA LEU A 103 28.10 -0.78 7.87
C LEU A 103 28.19 -1.26 9.32
N TYR A 104 27.13 -1.88 9.82
CA TYR A 104 27.12 -2.46 11.16
C TYR A 104 28.04 -3.70 11.23
N ARG A 105 27.92 -4.64 10.30
CA ARG A 105 28.74 -5.87 10.25
C ARG A 105 30.23 -5.59 10.08
N SER A 106 30.57 -4.55 9.31
CA SER A 106 31.97 -4.13 9.11
C SER A 106 32.56 -3.34 10.26
N GLY A 107 31.77 -3.02 11.31
CA GLY A 107 32.21 -2.26 12.47
C GLY A 107 32.38 -0.74 12.22
N VAL A 108 31.97 -0.25 11.05
CA VAL A 108 32.11 1.20 10.73
C VAL A 108 31.32 2.07 11.69
N LEU A 109 30.08 1.68 12.04
CA LEU A 109 29.23 2.46 12.95
C LEU A 109 29.88 2.56 14.34
N GLU A 110 30.42 1.47 14.84
CA GLU A 110 31.13 1.43 16.14
C GLU A 110 32.43 2.27 16.09
N LYS A 111 33.23 2.12 15.04
CA LYS A 111 34.48 2.88 14.81
C LYS A 111 34.28 4.38 14.90
N TYR A 112 33.18 4.90 14.41
CA TYR A 112 32.88 6.33 14.41
C TYR A 112 31.89 6.76 15.50
N GLY A 113 31.43 5.84 16.35
CA GLY A 113 30.47 6.11 17.43
C GLY A 113 29.09 6.53 16.96
N VAL A 114 28.65 6.09 15.75
CA VAL A 114 27.35 6.45 15.16
C VAL A 114 26.26 5.54 15.69
N LYS A 115 25.25 6.12 16.33
CA LYS A 115 24.09 5.37 16.85
C LYS A 115 23.08 5.09 15.72
N VAL A 116 22.57 3.87 15.59
CA VAL A 116 21.41 3.57 14.76
C VAL A 116 20.16 4.06 15.49
N LEU A 117 19.41 4.96 14.84
CA LEU A 117 18.22 5.57 15.41
C LEU A 117 16.97 4.83 14.95
N GLY A 118 16.10 4.48 15.89
CA GLY A 118 14.89 3.69 15.62
C GLY A 118 15.13 2.20 15.72
N THR A 119 14.71 1.44 14.71
CA THR A 119 14.80 -0.01 14.70
C THR A 119 16.24 -0.51 14.79
N PRO A 120 16.58 -1.39 15.77
CA PRO A 120 17.91 -1.97 15.89
C PRO A 120 18.28 -2.80 14.66
N VAL A 121 19.57 -2.82 14.29
CA VAL A 121 20.04 -3.57 13.12
C VAL A 121 19.74 -5.07 13.25
N GLN A 122 19.78 -5.63 14.46
CA GLN A 122 19.41 -7.03 14.67
C GLN A 122 17.95 -7.30 14.28
N ALA A 123 17.02 -6.42 14.64
CA ALA A 123 15.62 -6.54 14.24
C ALA A 123 15.43 -6.44 12.71
N ILE A 124 16.25 -5.61 12.05
CA ILE A 124 16.28 -5.56 10.58
C ILE A 124 16.75 -6.91 10.01
N MET A 125 17.84 -7.46 10.52
CA MET A 125 18.35 -8.76 10.07
C MET A 125 17.34 -9.90 10.31
N ASP A 126 16.67 -9.90 11.46
CA ASP A 126 15.66 -10.89 11.82
C ASP A 126 14.43 -10.87 10.89
N THR A 127 14.14 -9.73 10.26
CA THR A 127 13.03 -9.60 9.31
C THR A 127 13.43 -9.84 7.85
N GLU A 128 14.67 -9.52 7.50
CA GLU A 128 15.16 -9.62 6.11
C GLU A 128 15.68 -11.03 5.76
N ASP A 129 16.20 -11.74 6.74
CA ASP A 129 16.66 -13.12 6.57
C ASP A 129 15.49 -14.10 6.74
N ARG A 130 15.22 -14.90 5.71
CA ARG A 130 14.05 -15.78 5.68
C ARG A 130 14.05 -16.84 6.79
N GLU A 131 15.23 -17.38 7.10
CA GLU A 131 15.34 -18.43 8.14
C GLU A 131 15.15 -17.83 9.52
N LEU A 132 15.83 -16.72 9.80
CA LEU A 132 15.67 -15.98 11.06
C LEU A 132 14.24 -15.49 11.25
N PHE A 133 13.60 -15.01 10.18
CA PHE A 133 12.21 -14.57 10.21
C PHE A 133 11.26 -15.68 10.64
N VAL A 134 11.37 -16.85 10.00
CA VAL A 134 10.54 -18.03 10.36
C VAL A 134 10.82 -18.46 11.79
N GLU A 135 12.09 -18.58 12.18
CA GLU A 135 12.48 -18.96 13.54
C GLU A 135 11.90 -17.99 14.60
N LYS A 136 12.00 -16.68 14.36
CA LYS A 136 11.45 -15.66 15.25
C LYS A 136 9.93 -15.76 15.41
N LEU A 137 9.21 -15.98 14.33
CA LEU A 137 7.76 -16.08 14.38
C LEU A 137 7.29 -17.41 15.01
N ASP A 138 8.01 -18.50 14.78
CA ASP A 138 7.73 -19.78 15.43
C ASP A 138 7.88 -19.72 16.96
N GLN A 139 8.84 -18.92 17.48
CA GLN A 139 9.01 -18.70 18.94
C GLN A 139 7.77 -18.10 19.62
N ILE A 140 6.91 -17.48 18.85
CA ILE A 140 5.66 -16.85 19.34
C ILE A 140 4.40 -17.47 18.74
N ASP A 141 4.46 -18.68 18.19
CA ASP A 141 3.33 -19.39 17.59
C ASP A 141 2.59 -18.56 16.52
N VAL A 142 3.32 -17.82 15.72
CA VAL A 142 2.77 -17.07 14.59
C VAL A 142 3.05 -17.83 13.29
N LYS A 143 1.99 -18.12 12.55
CA LYS A 143 2.07 -18.96 11.36
C LYS A 143 2.71 -18.22 10.19
N THR A 144 3.75 -18.82 9.60
CA THR A 144 4.38 -18.39 8.36
C THR A 144 4.02 -19.32 7.20
N ILE A 145 4.40 -18.96 5.97
CA ILE A 145 4.26 -19.85 4.82
C ILE A 145 5.28 -20.99 5.00
N LYS A 146 4.79 -22.22 4.96
CA LYS A 146 5.68 -23.39 4.98
C LYS A 146 6.49 -23.44 3.70
N SER A 147 7.81 -23.50 3.84
CA SER A 147 8.76 -23.59 2.74
C SER A 147 9.85 -24.61 3.05
N HIS A 148 10.34 -25.27 2.01
CA HIS A 148 11.48 -26.17 2.07
C HIS A 148 12.56 -25.71 1.09
N ALA A 149 13.76 -25.54 1.59
CA ALA A 149 14.92 -25.28 0.76
C ALA A 149 15.43 -26.59 0.16
N VAL A 150 15.59 -26.65 -1.15
CA VAL A 150 15.99 -27.87 -1.87
C VAL A 150 17.06 -27.56 -2.91
N ALA A 151 17.96 -28.51 -3.13
CA ALA A 151 19.05 -28.41 -4.09
C ALA A 151 18.87 -29.36 -5.29
N THR A 152 17.87 -30.21 -5.27
CA THR A 152 17.58 -31.17 -6.33
C THR A 152 16.10 -31.22 -6.69
N VAL A 153 15.81 -31.63 -7.95
CA VAL A 153 14.42 -31.82 -8.41
C VAL A 153 13.69 -32.90 -7.59
N LYS A 154 14.41 -33.95 -7.17
CA LYS A 154 13.83 -35.00 -6.36
C LYS A 154 13.33 -34.47 -5.00
N GLU A 155 14.17 -33.71 -4.31
CA GLU A 155 13.81 -33.05 -3.04
C GLU A 155 12.63 -32.08 -3.23
N ALA A 156 12.56 -31.38 -4.37
CA ALA A 156 11.46 -30.49 -4.69
C ALA A 156 10.13 -31.23 -4.81
N LEU A 157 10.11 -32.39 -5.50
CA LEU A 157 8.92 -33.22 -5.65
C LEU A 157 8.45 -33.79 -4.31
N GLU A 158 9.39 -34.31 -3.49
CA GLU A 158 9.10 -34.83 -2.15
C GLU A 158 8.53 -33.72 -1.24
N SER A 159 9.10 -32.51 -1.33
CA SER A 159 8.62 -31.33 -0.59
C SER A 159 7.21 -30.91 -1.02
N ALA A 160 6.94 -30.93 -2.32
CA ALA A 160 5.62 -30.57 -2.84
C ALA A 160 4.53 -31.60 -2.47
N GLU A 161 4.87 -32.89 -2.42
CA GLU A 161 3.96 -33.91 -1.92
C GLU A 161 3.60 -33.68 -0.43
N ALA A 162 4.58 -33.30 0.38
CA ALA A 162 4.35 -33.00 1.79
C ALA A 162 3.54 -31.70 2.01
N LEU A 163 3.74 -30.67 1.17
CA LEU A 163 3.02 -29.40 1.24
C LEU A 163 1.63 -29.47 0.60
N GLY A 164 1.46 -30.36 -0.38
CA GLY A 164 0.26 -30.44 -1.25
C GLY A 164 0.24 -29.34 -2.32
N TYR A 165 -0.10 -29.73 -3.57
CA TYR A 165 -0.26 -28.76 -4.66
C TYR A 165 -1.47 -27.85 -4.45
N PRO A 166 -1.47 -26.63 -5.04
CA PRO A 166 -0.37 -26.01 -5.80
C PRO A 166 0.76 -25.53 -4.90
N VAL A 167 1.99 -25.47 -5.47
CA VAL A 167 3.17 -24.94 -4.80
C VAL A 167 3.80 -23.79 -5.59
N ILE A 168 4.67 -23.02 -4.93
CA ILE A 168 5.47 -21.98 -5.56
C ILE A 168 6.93 -22.40 -5.53
N VAL A 169 7.62 -22.29 -6.65
CA VAL A 169 9.09 -22.36 -6.70
C VAL A 169 9.62 -20.93 -6.62
N ARG A 170 10.62 -20.70 -5.76
CA ARG A 170 11.38 -19.45 -5.73
C ARG A 170 12.87 -19.77 -5.80
N ALA A 171 13.56 -19.19 -6.75
CA ALA A 171 15.01 -19.28 -6.79
C ALA A 171 15.60 -18.49 -5.62
N ALA A 172 16.40 -19.15 -4.78
CA ALA A 172 17.15 -18.46 -3.73
C ALA A 172 18.15 -17.51 -4.39
N TYR A 173 18.23 -16.27 -3.94
CA TYR A 173 19.14 -15.23 -4.45
C TYR A 173 18.83 -14.65 -5.83
N ALA A 174 17.68 -14.94 -6.45
CA ALA A 174 17.30 -14.34 -7.72
C ALA A 174 16.66 -12.97 -7.56
N LEU A 175 17.24 -11.94 -8.17
CA LEU A 175 16.64 -10.61 -8.25
C LEU A 175 15.49 -10.60 -9.26
N GLY A 176 14.34 -10.05 -8.89
CA GLY A 176 13.23 -9.79 -9.81
C GLY A 176 12.36 -10.99 -10.18
N GLY A 177 12.34 -12.07 -9.36
CA GLY A 177 11.44 -13.20 -9.59
C GLY A 177 11.84 -14.15 -10.72
N LEU A 178 13.06 -14.03 -11.26
CA LEU A 178 13.60 -14.96 -12.26
C LEU A 178 13.66 -16.38 -11.69
N GLY A 179 13.04 -17.34 -12.39
CA GLY A 179 12.99 -18.75 -11.95
C GLY A 179 11.99 -19.03 -10.83
N SER A 180 11.09 -18.08 -10.56
CA SER A 180 9.97 -18.28 -9.64
C SER A 180 8.68 -18.46 -10.42
N GLY A 181 7.78 -19.30 -9.92
CA GLY A 181 6.48 -19.54 -10.53
C GLY A 181 5.60 -20.49 -9.74
N PHE A 182 4.34 -20.54 -10.13
CA PHE A 182 3.36 -21.47 -9.58
C PHE A 182 3.43 -22.80 -10.32
N CYS A 183 3.23 -23.89 -9.59
CA CYS A 183 3.15 -25.23 -10.13
C CYS A 183 1.92 -25.92 -9.56
N ASP A 184 1.00 -26.29 -10.44
CA ASP A 184 -0.25 -26.97 -10.07
C ASP A 184 -0.08 -28.50 -9.97
N ASN A 185 1.03 -29.03 -10.52
CA ASN A 185 1.33 -30.45 -10.57
C ASN A 185 2.84 -30.74 -10.60
N ALA A 186 3.19 -32.03 -10.52
CA ALA A 186 4.57 -32.49 -10.45
C ALA A 186 5.38 -32.25 -11.75
N GLU A 187 4.74 -32.20 -12.91
CA GLU A 187 5.41 -31.99 -14.20
C GLU A 187 5.87 -30.53 -14.34
N GLU A 188 4.97 -29.58 -14.07
CA GLU A 188 5.29 -28.17 -14.02
C GLU A 188 6.38 -27.85 -12.98
N LEU A 189 6.29 -28.48 -11.81
CA LEU A 189 7.29 -28.34 -10.75
C LEU A 189 8.67 -28.81 -11.20
N ARG A 190 8.74 -29.96 -11.88
CA ARG A 190 10.00 -30.50 -12.42
C ARG A 190 10.65 -29.51 -13.38
N GLU A 191 9.91 -29.09 -14.42
CA GLU A 191 10.43 -28.19 -15.45
C GLU A 191 10.94 -26.86 -14.86
N LEU A 192 10.13 -26.27 -13.97
CA LEU A 192 10.48 -24.99 -13.37
C LEU A 192 11.66 -25.11 -12.40
N THR A 193 11.72 -26.20 -11.62
CA THR A 193 12.83 -26.44 -10.70
C THR A 193 14.14 -26.71 -11.44
N GLU A 194 14.15 -27.49 -12.53
CA GLU A 194 15.31 -27.73 -13.39
C GLU A 194 15.86 -26.41 -13.93
N LYS A 195 14.97 -25.55 -14.44
CA LYS A 195 15.33 -24.24 -14.94
C LYS A 195 15.89 -23.35 -13.82
N ALA A 196 15.29 -23.32 -12.66
CA ALA A 196 15.72 -22.49 -11.54
C ALA A 196 17.08 -22.92 -10.98
N LEU A 197 17.31 -24.23 -10.85
CA LEU A 197 18.58 -24.80 -10.39
C LEU A 197 19.72 -24.63 -11.39
N SER A 198 19.45 -24.31 -12.67
CA SER A 198 20.51 -24.03 -13.66
C SER A 198 21.28 -22.73 -13.37
N PHE A 199 20.70 -21.81 -12.60
CA PHE A 199 21.33 -20.53 -12.24
C PHE A 199 21.31 -20.22 -10.74
N SER A 200 20.66 -21.04 -9.92
CA SER A 200 20.65 -20.92 -8.46
C SER A 200 21.06 -22.23 -7.84
N PRO A 201 21.95 -22.26 -6.82
CA PRO A 201 22.36 -23.50 -6.17
C PRO A 201 21.23 -24.13 -5.35
N GLN A 202 20.17 -23.38 -5.09
CA GLN A 202 19.07 -23.78 -4.22
C GLN A 202 17.78 -23.07 -4.62
N VAL A 203 16.65 -23.74 -4.48
CA VAL A 203 15.32 -23.18 -4.64
C VAL A 203 14.49 -23.43 -3.39
N LEU A 204 13.51 -22.56 -3.15
CA LEU A 204 12.51 -22.75 -2.10
C LEU A 204 11.23 -23.30 -2.74
N ILE A 205 10.68 -24.34 -2.15
CA ILE A 205 9.36 -24.88 -2.47
C ILE A 205 8.41 -24.45 -1.36
N GLU A 206 7.42 -23.65 -1.72
CA GLU A 206 6.47 -23.07 -0.77
C GLU A 206 5.04 -23.52 -1.08
N LYS A 207 4.21 -23.68 -0.06
CA LYS A 207 2.77 -23.88 -0.26
C LYS A 207 2.19 -22.65 -0.95
N SER A 208 1.50 -22.85 -2.07
CA SER A 208 0.77 -21.77 -2.72
C SER A 208 -0.48 -21.41 -1.92
N LEU A 209 -0.64 -20.12 -1.68
CA LEU A 209 -1.84 -19.55 -1.07
C LEU A 209 -2.63 -18.71 -2.10
N LYS A 210 -2.45 -19.03 -3.39
CA LYS A 210 -3.16 -18.36 -4.48
C LYS A 210 -4.67 -18.39 -4.23
N GLY A 211 -5.29 -17.22 -4.32
CA GLY A 211 -6.73 -17.06 -4.08
C GLY A 211 -7.08 -16.66 -2.64
N TRP A 212 -6.15 -16.73 -1.69
CA TRP A 212 -6.36 -16.17 -0.36
C TRP A 212 -6.39 -14.64 -0.42
N LYS A 213 -7.03 -14.01 0.57
CA LYS A 213 -7.01 -12.55 0.70
C LYS A 213 -5.62 -12.08 1.12
N GLU A 214 -5.23 -10.91 0.67
CA GLU A 214 -4.07 -10.22 1.18
C GLU A 214 -4.51 -9.04 2.02
N VAL A 215 -4.06 -9.01 3.28
CA VAL A 215 -4.41 -7.99 4.28
C VAL A 215 -3.14 -7.44 4.89
N GLU A 216 -3.09 -6.15 5.11
CA GLU A 216 -1.93 -5.47 5.66
C GLU A 216 -2.29 -4.64 6.90
N TYR A 217 -1.34 -4.54 7.81
CA TYR A 217 -1.40 -3.63 8.97
C TYR A 217 -0.15 -2.78 9.05
N GLU A 218 -0.34 -1.48 9.15
CA GLU A 218 0.71 -0.53 9.50
C GLU A 218 0.73 -0.34 11.02
N VAL A 219 1.86 -0.58 11.63
CA VAL A 219 2.03 -0.64 13.08
C VAL A 219 3.17 0.26 13.51
N VAL A 220 2.97 0.96 14.62
CA VAL A 220 3.98 1.83 15.22
C VAL A 220 4.25 1.40 16.65
N ARG A 221 5.54 1.34 17.04
CA ARG A 221 5.95 1.03 18.39
C ARG A 221 7.10 1.94 18.83
N ASP A 222 6.99 2.48 20.04
CA ASP A 222 8.09 3.23 20.67
C ASP A 222 9.00 2.33 21.52
N ARG A 223 10.08 2.89 22.02
CA ARG A 223 11.03 2.17 22.89
C ARG A 223 10.48 1.79 24.28
N PHE A 224 9.34 2.34 24.68
CA PHE A 224 8.68 2.07 25.96
C PHE A 224 7.62 0.98 25.84
N ASP A 225 7.56 0.30 24.70
CA ASP A 225 6.61 -0.76 24.37
C ASP A 225 5.17 -0.29 24.16
N ASN A 226 4.94 1.01 23.97
CA ASN A 226 3.63 1.47 23.48
C ASN A 226 3.51 1.14 21.99
N CYS A 227 2.43 0.52 21.62
CA CYS A 227 2.21 0.00 20.26
C CYS A 227 0.77 0.25 19.81
N ILE A 228 0.60 0.71 18.57
CA ILE A 228 -0.69 0.94 17.93
C ILE A 228 -0.70 0.40 16.51
N THR A 229 -1.86 -0.02 16.03
CA THR A 229 -2.12 -0.22 14.61
C THR A 229 -2.69 1.07 14.03
N VAL A 230 -2.01 1.62 13.02
CA VAL A 230 -2.40 2.90 12.43
C VAL A 230 -3.41 2.72 11.32
N CYS A 231 -3.25 1.69 10.52
CA CYS A 231 -4.12 1.43 9.39
C CYS A 231 -4.19 -0.07 9.09
N ASN A 232 -5.38 -0.51 8.75
CA ASN A 232 -5.64 -1.82 8.17
C ASN A 232 -6.05 -1.63 6.72
N MET A 233 -5.53 -2.45 5.83
CA MET A 233 -5.78 -2.39 4.38
C MET A 233 -5.97 -3.80 3.83
N GLU A 234 -6.74 -3.91 2.75
CA GLU A 234 -6.87 -5.17 2.02
C GLU A 234 -6.73 -4.95 0.51
N ASN A 235 -6.21 -5.95 -0.17
CA ASN A 235 -6.13 -5.97 -1.60
C ASN A 235 -7.48 -6.38 -2.21
N PHE A 236 -7.85 -5.69 -3.28
CA PHE A 236 -9.00 -6.08 -4.12
C PHE A 236 -8.73 -7.39 -4.85
N ASP A 237 -7.52 -7.57 -5.35
CA ASP A 237 -7.07 -8.79 -5.99
C ASP A 237 -6.59 -9.79 -4.94
N PRO A 238 -6.83 -11.11 -5.17
CA PRO A 238 -6.34 -12.13 -4.27
C PRO A 238 -4.82 -12.26 -4.32
N LEU A 239 -4.25 -12.98 -3.35
CA LEU A 239 -2.83 -13.30 -3.30
C LEU A 239 -2.34 -13.95 -4.60
N GLY A 240 -1.17 -13.53 -5.07
CA GLY A 240 -0.57 -13.88 -6.36
C GLY A 240 -0.35 -12.67 -7.25
N ILE A 241 -1.03 -11.57 -6.96
CA ILE A 241 -0.79 -10.25 -7.56
C ILE A 241 -0.13 -9.38 -6.51
N HIS A 242 1.02 -8.81 -6.84
CA HIS A 242 1.77 -7.94 -5.92
C HIS A 242 0.90 -6.78 -5.45
N THR A 243 1.00 -6.41 -4.16
CA THR A 243 0.20 -5.31 -3.59
C THR A 243 0.35 -3.98 -4.35
N GLY A 244 1.54 -3.72 -4.93
CA GLY A 244 1.78 -2.58 -5.81
C GLY A 244 0.98 -2.60 -7.12
N GLU A 245 0.53 -3.78 -7.55
CA GLU A 245 -0.24 -4.01 -8.77
C GLU A 245 -1.75 -4.14 -8.50
N SER A 246 -2.15 -4.28 -7.25
CA SER A 246 -3.55 -4.39 -6.84
C SER A 246 -4.17 -3.04 -6.49
N ILE A 247 -5.49 -2.94 -6.65
CA ILE A 247 -6.28 -1.92 -5.98
C ILE A 247 -6.28 -2.27 -4.49
N VAL A 248 -5.97 -1.29 -3.64
CA VAL A 248 -5.94 -1.47 -2.18
C VAL A 248 -7.01 -0.60 -1.54
N VAL A 249 -7.72 -1.16 -0.58
CA VAL A 249 -8.83 -0.49 0.10
C VAL A 249 -8.53 -0.36 1.59
N ALA A 250 -8.76 0.83 2.13
CA ALA A 250 -8.61 1.12 3.55
C ALA A 250 -9.87 1.84 4.09
N PRO A 251 -10.39 1.45 5.26
CA PRO A 251 -10.07 0.21 5.99
C PRO A 251 -10.55 -1.04 5.24
N SER A 252 -10.12 -2.23 5.65
CA SER A 252 -10.64 -3.49 5.10
C SER A 252 -12.17 -3.53 5.17
N GLN A 253 -12.79 -3.96 4.07
CA GLN A 253 -14.26 -3.96 3.93
C GLN A 253 -14.87 -5.35 4.09
N THR A 254 -14.06 -6.39 3.91
CA THR A 254 -14.54 -7.78 3.85
C THR A 254 -14.20 -8.61 5.09
N LEU A 255 -13.46 -8.04 6.03
CA LEU A 255 -13.19 -8.68 7.31
C LEU A 255 -14.36 -8.53 8.28
N SER A 256 -14.73 -9.60 8.96
CA SER A 256 -15.62 -9.51 10.12
C SER A 256 -14.91 -8.78 11.27
N ASN A 257 -15.69 -8.32 12.26
CA ASN A 257 -15.10 -7.73 13.47
C ASN A 257 -14.17 -8.71 14.21
N GLU A 258 -14.52 -10.00 14.20
CA GLU A 258 -13.71 -11.06 14.79
C GLU A 258 -12.38 -11.23 14.07
N ASP A 259 -12.40 -11.34 12.71
CA ASP A 259 -11.20 -11.44 11.88
C ASP A 259 -10.30 -10.23 12.03
N TYR A 260 -10.91 -9.03 11.99
CA TYR A 260 -10.17 -7.78 12.18
C TYR A 260 -9.39 -7.75 13.50
N HIS A 261 -10.04 -8.05 14.60
CA HIS A 261 -9.40 -8.05 15.91
C HIS A 261 -8.41 -9.20 16.09
N TYR A 262 -8.69 -10.34 15.50
CA TYR A 262 -7.76 -11.47 15.50
C TYR A 262 -6.47 -11.11 14.77
N LEU A 263 -6.57 -10.64 13.52
CA LEU A 263 -5.42 -10.24 12.72
C LEU A 263 -4.67 -9.05 13.34
N ARG A 264 -5.39 -8.09 13.96
CA ARG A 264 -4.79 -6.92 14.63
C ARG A 264 -3.87 -7.29 15.81
N LYS A 265 -4.16 -8.37 16.52
CA LYS A 265 -3.32 -8.80 17.66
C LYS A 265 -1.95 -9.30 17.22
N LEU A 266 -1.88 -9.87 16.02
CA LEU A 266 -0.67 -10.50 15.51
C LEU A 266 0.47 -9.51 15.25
N PRO A 267 0.29 -8.38 14.53
CA PRO A 267 1.37 -7.45 14.27
C PRO A 267 1.89 -6.80 15.56
N ILE A 268 1.02 -6.56 16.53
CA ILE A 268 1.44 -6.07 17.85
C ILE A 268 2.35 -7.09 18.55
N LYS A 269 1.99 -8.38 18.49
CA LYS A 269 2.79 -9.48 19.04
C LYS A 269 4.14 -9.60 18.31
N ILE A 270 4.11 -9.50 16.99
CA ILE A 270 5.30 -9.60 16.12
C ILE A 270 6.28 -8.44 16.38
N ILE A 271 5.80 -7.19 16.30
CA ILE A 271 6.66 -6.00 16.42
C ILE A 271 7.34 -5.93 17.80
N ARG A 272 6.63 -6.35 18.85
CA ARG A 272 7.17 -6.45 20.21
C ARG A 272 8.24 -7.53 20.32
N HIS A 273 7.99 -8.71 19.78
CA HIS A 273 8.93 -9.84 19.85
C HIS A 273 10.22 -9.58 19.08
N ILE A 274 10.12 -9.01 17.88
CA ILE A 274 11.29 -8.65 17.06
C ILE A 274 12.04 -7.45 17.65
N GLY A 275 11.34 -6.59 18.40
CA GLY A 275 11.93 -5.41 19.02
C GLY A 275 12.08 -4.20 18.08
N ILE A 276 11.21 -4.10 17.09
CA ILE A 276 11.16 -2.95 16.15
C ILE A 276 10.79 -1.69 16.92
N VAL A 277 11.47 -0.58 16.64
CA VAL A 277 11.19 0.76 17.16
C VAL A 277 10.99 1.72 15.99
N GLY A 278 9.80 2.26 15.88
CA GLY A 278 9.36 3.05 14.72
C GLY A 278 8.15 2.40 14.08
N GLU A 279 8.17 2.28 12.79
CA GLU A 279 7.07 1.76 11.99
C GLU A 279 7.44 0.43 11.35
N CYS A 280 6.45 -0.45 11.19
CA CYS A 280 6.56 -1.62 10.35
C CYS A 280 5.23 -1.95 9.66
N ASN A 281 5.34 -2.55 8.49
CA ASN A 281 4.24 -3.15 7.75
C ASN A 281 4.24 -4.67 7.97
N VAL A 282 3.07 -5.24 8.24
CA VAL A 282 2.88 -6.69 8.36
C VAL A 282 1.84 -7.15 7.36
N GLN A 283 2.22 -8.05 6.47
CA GLN A 283 1.36 -8.57 5.42
C GLN A 283 0.92 -10.01 5.69
N TYR A 284 -0.35 -10.27 5.49
CA TYR A 284 -0.99 -11.56 5.72
C TYR A 284 -1.63 -12.10 4.45
N ALA A 285 -1.47 -13.40 4.22
CA ALA A 285 -2.42 -14.21 3.50
C ALA A 285 -3.50 -14.68 4.49
N PHE A 286 -4.76 -14.43 4.19
CA PHE A 286 -5.90 -14.82 5.01
C PHE A 286 -6.87 -15.66 4.18
N ASP A 287 -7.21 -16.85 4.69
CA ASP A 287 -8.12 -17.77 4.02
C ASP A 287 -9.56 -17.23 4.06
N PRO A 288 -10.22 -17.01 2.93
CA PRO A 288 -11.58 -16.46 2.91
C PRO A 288 -12.63 -17.41 3.48
N ASP A 289 -12.36 -18.72 3.56
CA ASP A 289 -13.30 -19.75 3.99
C ASP A 289 -13.07 -20.22 5.43
N SER A 290 -12.00 -19.78 6.07
CA SER A 290 -11.66 -20.11 7.45
C SER A 290 -10.97 -18.93 8.13
N MET A 291 -10.63 -19.06 9.40
CA MET A 291 -9.80 -18.07 10.11
C MET A 291 -8.30 -18.40 10.02
N ASP A 292 -7.88 -19.21 9.05
CA ASP A 292 -6.47 -19.53 8.89
C ASP A 292 -5.73 -18.39 8.19
N TYR A 293 -4.49 -18.17 8.59
CA TYR A 293 -3.65 -17.09 8.06
C TYR A 293 -2.20 -17.54 7.93
N ARG A 294 -1.44 -16.80 7.14
CA ARG A 294 0.03 -16.88 7.11
C ARG A 294 0.60 -15.47 7.07
N VAL A 295 1.62 -15.20 7.87
CA VAL A 295 2.42 -13.99 7.70
C VAL A 295 3.30 -14.18 6.47
N ILE A 296 3.17 -13.26 5.51
CA ILE A 296 3.94 -13.27 4.26
C ILE A 296 5.30 -12.63 4.50
N GLU A 297 5.27 -11.39 5.03
CA GLU A 297 6.46 -10.62 5.33
C GLU A 297 6.20 -9.57 6.42
N VAL A 298 7.27 -9.13 7.03
CA VAL A 298 7.32 -7.99 7.95
C VAL A 298 8.39 -7.04 7.47
N ASN A 299 7.99 -5.85 7.06
CA ASN A 299 8.90 -4.81 6.61
C ASN A 299 9.24 -3.89 7.79
N ALA A 300 10.45 -4.04 8.37
CA ALA A 300 10.92 -3.20 9.49
C ALA A 300 11.40 -1.82 9.00
N ARG A 301 10.66 -1.22 8.11
CA ARG A 301 10.95 0.06 7.45
C ARG A 301 9.68 0.66 6.89
N LEU A 302 9.71 1.94 6.63
CA LEU A 302 8.68 2.60 5.86
C LEU A 302 8.59 1.97 4.46
N SER A 303 7.36 1.79 4.00
CA SER A 303 7.01 1.11 2.77
C SER A 303 6.07 1.97 1.92
N ARG A 304 5.62 1.45 0.78
CA ARG A 304 4.57 2.09 -0.02
C ARG A 304 3.27 2.20 0.74
N SER A 305 2.89 1.13 1.42
CA SER A 305 1.67 1.10 2.23
C SER A 305 1.72 2.10 3.38
N SER A 306 2.90 2.41 3.93
CA SER A 306 3.06 3.46 4.95
C SER A 306 2.68 4.85 4.43
N ALA A 307 3.08 5.18 3.19
CA ALA A 307 2.67 6.44 2.57
C ALA A 307 1.17 6.49 2.28
N LEU A 308 0.60 5.37 1.80
CA LEU A 308 -0.85 5.23 1.60
C LEU A 308 -1.60 5.37 2.92
N ALA A 309 -1.19 4.64 3.96
CA ALA A 309 -1.79 4.69 5.28
C ALA A 309 -1.75 6.10 5.89
N SER A 310 -0.62 6.81 5.73
CA SER A 310 -0.50 8.19 6.18
C SER A 310 -1.48 9.12 5.48
N LYS A 311 -1.65 8.99 4.17
CA LYS A 311 -2.63 9.77 3.39
C LYS A 311 -4.07 9.36 3.72
N ALA A 312 -4.31 8.07 3.91
CA ALA A 312 -5.64 7.55 4.22
C ALA A 312 -6.14 8.00 5.60
N THR A 313 -5.27 7.97 6.59
CA THR A 313 -5.65 8.24 7.99
C THR A 313 -5.39 9.68 8.45
N GLY A 314 -4.52 10.41 7.76
CA GLY A 314 -3.99 11.69 8.26
C GLY A 314 -2.92 11.52 9.34
N TYR A 315 -2.60 10.28 9.75
CA TYR A 315 -1.55 9.99 10.73
C TYR A 315 -0.17 9.96 10.04
N PRO A 316 0.78 10.86 10.38
CA PRO A 316 2.02 11.02 9.63
C PRO A 316 3.07 10.00 10.05
N LEU A 317 2.94 8.75 9.57
CA LEU A 317 3.77 7.60 9.97
C LEU A 317 5.28 7.88 9.92
N ALA A 318 5.78 8.39 8.80
CA ALA A 318 7.21 8.65 8.65
C ALA A 318 7.73 9.73 9.61
N PHE A 319 6.95 10.78 9.82
CA PHE A 319 7.29 11.84 10.78
C PHE A 319 7.33 11.29 12.21
N ILE A 320 6.30 10.53 12.60
CA ILE A 320 6.23 9.91 13.93
C ILE A 320 7.38 8.91 14.10
N ALA A 321 7.64 8.01 13.14
CA ALA A 321 8.73 7.05 13.20
C ALA A 321 10.10 7.73 13.40
N ALA A 322 10.34 8.87 12.74
CA ALA A 322 11.55 9.64 12.90
C ALA A 322 11.68 10.23 14.33
N LYS A 323 10.59 10.76 14.89
CA LYS A 323 10.56 11.23 16.29
C LYS A 323 10.80 10.09 17.28
N LEU A 324 10.22 8.90 17.04
CA LEU A 324 10.48 7.71 17.86
C LEU A 324 11.95 7.29 17.79
N GLY A 325 12.60 7.43 16.62
CA GLY A 325 14.04 7.22 16.46
C GLY A 325 14.89 8.13 17.33
N LEU A 326 14.44 9.35 17.62
CA LEU A 326 15.06 10.26 18.59
C LEU A 326 14.78 9.90 20.05
N GLY A 327 13.98 8.85 20.30
CA GLY A 327 13.68 8.36 21.64
C GLY A 327 12.44 8.97 22.27
N TYR A 328 11.59 9.68 21.53
CA TYR A 328 10.27 10.07 22.02
C TYR A 328 9.40 8.85 22.28
N GLY A 329 8.53 8.94 23.30
CA GLY A 329 7.39 8.04 23.46
C GLY A 329 6.20 8.52 22.63
N LEU A 330 5.32 7.61 22.22
CA LEU A 330 4.08 7.97 21.51
C LEU A 330 3.21 8.95 22.32
N PHE A 331 3.26 8.85 23.63
CA PHE A 331 2.53 9.73 24.56
C PHE A 331 3.12 11.16 24.63
N ASP A 332 4.37 11.38 24.24
CA ASP A 332 5.01 12.70 24.17
C ASP A 332 4.60 13.47 22.90
N LEU A 333 4.15 12.78 21.88
CA LEU A 333 3.83 13.33 20.56
C LEU A 333 2.36 13.65 20.46
N LYS A 334 2.05 14.76 19.79
CA LYS A 334 0.68 15.16 19.51
C LYS A 334 0.14 14.54 18.24
N ASN A 335 -1.16 14.29 18.23
CA ASN A 335 -1.88 13.93 17.02
C ASN A 335 -1.86 15.11 16.04
N ALA A 336 -1.39 14.87 14.82
CA ALA A 336 -1.27 15.90 13.79
C ALA A 336 -2.63 16.46 13.30
N VAL A 337 -3.70 15.67 13.43
CA VAL A 337 -5.06 16.04 12.99
C VAL A 337 -5.76 16.90 14.04
N THR A 338 -5.77 16.50 15.29
CA THR A 338 -6.43 17.25 16.38
C THR A 338 -5.55 18.34 16.97
N LYS A 339 -4.22 18.18 16.90
CA LYS A 339 -3.17 19.02 17.52
C LYS A 339 -3.19 19.10 19.05
N GLU A 340 -4.16 18.49 19.68
CA GLU A 340 -4.38 18.51 21.12
C GLU A 340 -4.24 17.14 21.77
N THR A 341 -4.81 16.09 21.13
CA THR A 341 -4.72 14.71 21.64
C THR A 341 -3.34 14.10 21.39
N SER A 342 -3.07 12.96 22.04
CA SER A 342 -1.81 12.21 21.87
C SER A 342 -1.76 11.49 20.51
N ALA A 343 -0.56 11.27 20.01
CA ALA A 343 -0.32 10.35 18.89
C ALA A 343 -0.50 8.86 19.29
N PHE A 344 -0.59 8.58 20.57
CA PHE A 344 -0.81 7.22 21.11
C PHE A 344 -2.30 6.86 21.09
N PHE A 345 -2.84 6.66 19.88
CA PHE A 345 -4.19 6.12 19.68
C PHE A 345 -4.28 5.50 18.28
N GLU A 346 -5.27 4.62 18.07
CA GLU A 346 -5.51 3.99 16.77
C GLU A 346 -6.51 4.81 15.96
N PRO A 347 -6.16 5.19 14.72
CA PRO A 347 -7.10 5.88 13.85
C PRO A 347 -8.37 5.06 13.57
N ALA A 348 -9.52 5.73 13.59
CA ALA A 348 -10.80 5.21 13.16
C ALA A 348 -11.31 6.06 11.99
N LEU A 349 -11.69 5.40 10.89
CA LEU A 349 -12.10 6.05 9.64
C LEU A 349 -13.60 5.85 9.42
N ASP A 350 -14.31 6.93 9.12
CA ASP A 350 -15.73 6.92 8.70
C ASP A 350 -15.90 7.10 7.18
N TYR A 351 -14.83 6.89 6.41
CA TYR A 351 -14.76 6.96 4.96
C TYR A 351 -13.95 5.79 4.41
N VAL A 352 -14.04 5.58 3.10
CA VAL A 352 -13.32 4.53 2.37
C VAL A 352 -12.28 5.15 1.46
N VAL A 353 -11.08 4.61 1.49
CA VAL A 353 -9.96 4.99 0.63
C VAL A 353 -9.67 3.88 -0.36
N CYS A 354 -9.52 4.22 -1.64
CA CYS A 354 -9.06 3.31 -2.67
C CYS A 354 -7.75 3.82 -3.28
N LYS A 355 -6.71 3.00 -3.25
CA LYS A 355 -5.49 3.17 -4.01
C LYS A 355 -5.63 2.43 -5.33
N ILE A 356 -5.39 3.09 -6.46
CA ILE A 356 -5.43 2.49 -7.79
C ILE A 356 -4.06 2.64 -8.46
N PRO A 357 -3.41 1.55 -8.86
CA PRO A 357 -2.13 1.60 -9.55
C PRO A 357 -2.27 2.20 -10.95
N ARG A 358 -1.20 2.83 -11.42
CA ARG A 358 -1.05 3.27 -12.81
C ARG A 358 0.00 2.44 -13.51
N TRP A 359 -0.36 1.97 -14.71
CA TRP A 359 0.55 1.29 -15.62
C TRP A 359 0.71 2.09 -16.91
N ASP A 360 1.89 2.00 -17.50
CA ASP A 360 2.21 2.55 -18.82
C ASP A 360 2.58 1.43 -19.82
N LEU A 361 2.17 0.19 -19.52
CA LEU A 361 2.54 -1.01 -20.29
C LEU A 361 2.13 -0.91 -21.77
N GLY A 362 0.99 -0.29 -22.04
CA GLY A 362 0.50 -0.07 -23.42
C GLY A 362 1.35 0.88 -24.27
N LYS A 363 2.31 1.60 -23.67
CA LYS A 363 3.23 2.50 -24.41
C LYS A 363 4.43 1.76 -25.00
N PHE A 364 4.68 0.52 -24.61
CA PHE A 364 5.84 -0.25 -25.01
C PHE A 364 5.44 -1.44 -25.89
N HIS A 365 6.12 -1.64 -26.99
CA HIS A 365 5.94 -2.81 -27.84
C HIS A 365 6.63 -4.04 -27.23
N GLY A 366 5.97 -5.20 -27.30
CA GLY A 366 6.54 -6.48 -26.85
C GLY A 366 6.57 -6.70 -25.33
N VAL A 367 5.92 -5.84 -24.55
CA VAL A 367 5.78 -6.02 -23.10
C VAL A 367 4.53 -6.84 -22.80
N HIS A 368 4.68 -7.87 -21.96
CA HIS A 368 3.55 -8.62 -21.43
C HIS A 368 2.75 -7.77 -20.46
N ARG A 369 1.46 -7.62 -20.74
CA ARG A 369 0.53 -6.79 -19.94
C ARG A 369 -0.03 -7.50 -18.71
N GLU A 370 0.23 -8.78 -18.55
CA GLU A 370 -0.18 -9.53 -17.36
C GLU A 370 0.43 -8.93 -16.10
N ILE A 371 -0.39 -8.79 -15.07
CA ILE A 371 0.02 -8.40 -13.72
C ILE A 371 0.14 -9.65 -12.84
N GLY A 372 1.09 -9.64 -11.92
CA GLY A 372 1.38 -10.80 -11.06
C GLY A 372 2.26 -10.39 -9.89
N SER A 373 3.15 -11.28 -9.47
CA SER A 373 4.03 -11.08 -8.32
C SER A 373 5.15 -10.05 -8.52
N SER A 374 5.41 -9.62 -9.77
CA SER A 374 6.43 -8.61 -10.07
C SER A 374 5.79 -7.23 -10.28
N MET A 375 6.46 -6.20 -9.77
CA MET A 375 6.00 -4.83 -9.85
C MET A 375 6.26 -4.22 -11.23
N LYS A 376 5.20 -3.75 -11.90
CA LYS A 376 5.21 -3.10 -13.22
C LYS A 376 4.54 -1.72 -13.20
N SER A 377 3.82 -1.38 -12.14
CA SER A 377 3.16 -0.09 -11.99
C SER A 377 4.19 1.05 -11.88
N VAL A 378 3.87 2.21 -12.44
CA VAL A 378 4.76 3.40 -12.48
C VAL A 378 4.32 4.50 -11.51
N GLY A 379 3.19 4.31 -10.85
CA GLY A 379 2.62 5.25 -9.89
C GLY A 379 1.25 4.81 -9.44
N GLU A 380 0.58 5.66 -8.68
CA GLU A 380 -0.73 5.38 -8.12
C GLU A 380 -1.53 6.67 -7.87
N VAL A 381 -2.83 6.52 -7.74
CA VAL A 381 -3.71 7.55 -7.20
C VAL A 381 -4.40 7.02 -5.95
N MET A 382 -4.76 7.91 -5.05
CA MET A 382 -5.59 7.63 -3.90
C MET A 382 -6.88 8.44 -4.00
N SER A 383 -8.01 7.78 -3.85
CA SER A 383 -9.34 8.39 -3.85
C SER A 383 -10.05 8.12 -2.55
N ILE A 384 -10.92 9.05 -2.14
CA ILE A 384 -11.66 9.00 -0.88
C ILE A 384 -13.14 9.20 -1.19
N GLY A 385 -13.96 8.37 -0.55
CA GLY A 385 -15.41 8.46 -0.59
C GLY A 385 -16.01 7.89 0.70
N ARG A 386 -17.32 8.00 0.88
CA ARG A 386 -17.99 7.37 2.04
C ARG A 386 -18.51 5.97 1.74
N THR A 387 -18.43 5.57 0.48
CA THR A 387 -18.71 4.20 0.01
C THR A 387 -17.62 3.73 -0.93
N PHE A 388 -17.49 2.41 -1.10
CA PHE A 388 -16.53 1.84 -2.04
C PHE A 388 -16.86 2.26 -3.47
N GLU A 389 -18.15 2.28 -3.86
CA GLU A 389 -18.62 2.69 -5.18
C GLU A 389 -18.16 4.12 -5.51
N GLU A 390 -18.29 5.04 -4.56
CA GLU A 390 -17.84 6.42 -4.72
C GLU A 390 -16.33 6.49 -4.88
N ALA A 391 -15.59 5.82 -4.01
CA ALA A 391 -14.13 5.86 -3.99
C ALA A 391 -13.53 5.26 -5.27
N ILE A 392 -13.98 4.07 -5.71
CA ILE A 392 -13.44 3.39 -6.90
C ILE A 392 -13.69 4.21 -8.17
N GLN A 393 -14.87 4.79 -8.33
CA GLN A 393 -15.19 5.62 -9.50
C GLN A 393 -14.34 6.90 -9.57
N LYS A 394 -14.12 7.55 -8.43
CA LYS A 394 -13.22 8.71 -8.33
C LYS A 394 -11.79 8.36 -8.74
N GLY A 395 -11.26 7.26 -8.19
CA GLY A 395 -9.90 6.81 -8.46
C GLY A 395 -9.68 6.46 -9.92
N LEU A 396 -10.61 5.72 -10.54
CA LEU A 396 -10.53 5.36 -11.96
C LEU A 396 -10.54 6.59 -12.88
N ARG A 397 -11.24 7.67 -12.51
CA ARG A 397 -11.17 8.94 -13.25
C ARG A 397 -9.83 9.64 -13.11
N MET A 398 -9.25 9.57 -11.90
CA MET A 398 -8.03 10.31 -11.56
C MET A 398 -6.76 9.67 -12.14
N ILE A 399 -6.78 8.37 -12.45
CA ILE A 399 -5.57 7.64 -12.88
C ILE A 399 -5.00 8.12 -14.23
N GLY A 400 -5.76 8.92 -14.99
CA GLY A 400 -5.27 9.57 -16.20
C GLY A 400 -5.09 8.64 -17.41
N GLN A 401 -5.86 7.54 -17.47
CA GLN A 401 -5.86 6.57 -18.59
C GLN A 401 -7.02 6.80 -19.59
N GLY A 402 -7.63 7.99 -19.57
CA GLY A 402 -8.76 8.34 -20.46
C GLY A 402 -10.10 7.74 -20.03
N MET A 403 -10.17 7.12 -18.87
CA MET A 403 -11.40 6.54 -18.33
C MET A 403 -12.16 7.55 -17.47
N HIS A 404 -13.49 7.42 -17.46
CA HIS A 404 -14.39 8.32 -16.74
C HIS A 404 -14.89 7.75 -15.41
N GLY A 405 -14.59 6.49 -15.14
CA GLY A 405 -14.98 5.71 -13.97
C GLY A 405 -15.06 4.23 -14.33
N PHE A 406 -15.82 3.45 -13.60
CA PHE A 406 -16.00 2.02 -13.85
C PHE A 406 -16.80 1.76 -15.13
N VAL A 407 -17.78 2.61 -15.45
CA VAL A 407 -18.67 2.52 -16.62
C VAL A 407 -18.72 3.82 -17.41
N ALA A 408 -19.43 3.81 -18.54
CA ALA A 408 -19.58 4.94 -19.47
C ALA A 408 -18.25 5.39 -20.09
N ASN A 409 -17.33 4.47 -20.27
CA ASN A 409 -16.04 4.67 -20.92
C ASN A 409 -16.13 4.52 -22.46
N HIS A 410 -15.05 4.82 -23.16
CA HIS A 410 -14.92 4.41 -24.56
C HIS A 410 -14.94 2.88 -24.64
N GLU A 411 -15.49 2.34 -25.74
CA GLU A 411 -15.58 0.90 -25.90
C GLU A 411 -14.19 0.26 -25.88
N MET A 412 -13.96 -0.55 -24.88
CA MET A 412 -12.85 -1.48 -24.79
C MET A 412 -13.49 -2.86 -24.91
N LYS A 413 -13.22 -3.58 -25.99
CA LYS A 413 -13.75 -4.93 -26.19
C LYS A 413 -12.63 -5.94 -26.10
N VAL A 414 -12.79 -6.83 -25.14
CA VAL A 414 -11.99 -8.04 -25.03
C VAL A 414 -12.82 -9.18 -25.64
N GLU A 415 -12.23 -9.95 -26.56
CA GLU A 415 -12.95 -11.03 -27.26
C GLU A 415 -13.22 -12.23 -26.35
N ASN A 416 -12.22 -12.64 -25.56
CA ASN A 416 -12.35 -13.74 -24.61
C ASN A 416 -12.35 -13.21 -23.18
N ILE A 417 -13.53 -12.88 -22.67
CA ILE A 417 -13.70 -12.29 -21.33
C ILE A 417 -13.28 -13.27 -20.22
N GLU A 418 -13.62 -14.56 -20.33
CA GLU A 418 -13.27 -15.54 -19.31
C GLU A 418 -11.76 -15.71 -19.16
N GLU A 419 -11.05 -15.77 -20.28
CA GLU A 419 -9.57 -15.82 -20.27
C GLU A 419 -8.97 -14.54 -19.68
N ALA A 420 -9.49 -13.37 -20.06
CA ALA A 420 -9.02 -12.08 -19.55
C ALA A 420 -9.32 -11.86 -18.05
N LEU A 421 -10.38 -12.49 -17.52
CA LEU A 421 -10.66 -12.50 -16.09
C LEU A 421 -9.74 -13.46 -15.34
N ALA A 422 -9.43 -14.62 -15.92
CA ALA A 422 -8.53 -15.60 -15.31
C ALA A 422 -7.06 -15.15 -15.30
N ASN A 423 -6.64 -14.44 -16.38
CA ASN A 423 -5.27 -13.93 -16.56
C ASN A 423 -5.27 -12.39 -16.47
N PRO A 424 -5.09 -11.82 -15.28
CA PRO A 424 -5.26 -10.40 -15.03
C PRO A 424 -4.20 -9.56 -15.76
N THR A 425 -4.67 -8.47 -16.35
CA THR A 425 -3.82 -7.44 -16.95
C THR A 425 -4.04 -6.09 -16.27
N ASP A 426 -3.29 -5.08 -16.67
CA ASP A 426 -3.49 -3.68 -16.28
C ASP A 426 -4.91 -3.13 -16.60
N GLN A 427 -5.73 -3.88 -17.32
CA GLN A 427 -7.12 -3.52 -17.67
C GLN A 427 -8.17 -4.33 -16.91
N ARG A 428 -7.77 -5.19 -15.96
CA ARG A 428 -8.64 -6.12 -15.23
C ARG A 428 -9.95 -5.50 -14.76
N ILE A 429 -9.91 -4.31 -14.16
CA ILE A 429 -11.10 -3.66 -13.62
C ILE A 429 -12.14 -3.34 -14.70
N PHE A 430 -11.70 -3.00 -15.91
CA PHE A 430 -12.58 -2.72 -17.05
C PHE A 430 -13.08 -3.98 -17.74
N VAL A 431 -12.31 -5.08 -17.69
CA VAL A 431 -12.78 -6.41 -18.13
C VAL A 431 -13.91 -6.89 -17.23
N ILE A 432 -13.82 -6.66 -15.91
CA ILE A 432 -14.91 -6.94 -14.96
C ILE A 432 -16.16 -6.12 -15.33
N ALA A 433 -15.98 -4.83 -15.65
CA ALA A 433 -17.10 -3.99 -16.08
C ALA A 433 -17.76 -4.53 -17.35
N GLN A 434 -16.98 -4.92 -18.36
CA GLN A 434 -17.50 -5.54 -19.60
C GLN A 434 -18.25 -6.84 -19.29
N ALA A 435 -17.67 -7.73 -18.49
CA ALA A 435 -18.31 -9.00 -18.11
C ALA A 435 -19.68 -8.77 -17.46
N MET A 436 -19.75 -7.82 -16.53
CA MET A 436 -21.01 -7.47 -15.86
C MET A 436 -22.03 -6.85 -16.80
N LEU A 437 -21.60 -5.98 -17.72
CA LEU A 437 -22.47 -5.35 -18.74
C LEU A 437 -23.02 -6.38 -19.73
N GLU A 438 -22.28 -7.45 -20.01
CA GLU A 438 -22.70 -8.57 -20.87
C GLU A 438 -23.52 -9.64 -20.10
N GLY A 439 -23.78 -9.42 -18.81
CA GLY A 439 -24.68 -10.25 -18.01
C GLY A 439 -24.00 -11.37 -17.22
N MET A 440 -22.65 -11.43 -17.17
CA MET A 440 -21.95 -12.41 -16.34
C MET A 440 -22.28 -12.20 -14.87
N THR A 441 -22.54 -13.30 -14.16
CA THR A 441 -22.90 -13.26 -12.73
C THR A 441 -21.70 -12.95 -11.84
N VAL A 442 -21.97 -12.38 -10.65
CA VAL A 442 -20.95 -12.15 -9.62
C VAL A 442 -20.23 -13.45 -9.25
N ASP A 443 -20.96 -14.56 -9.12
CA ASP A 443 -20.36 -15.86 -8.80
C ASP A 443 -19.39 -16.35 -9.87
N ARG A 444 -19.77 -16.21 -11.15
CA ARG A 444 -18.87 -16.61 -12.25
C ARG A 444 -17.62 -15.75 -12.30
N ILE A 445 -17.75 -14.44 -12.10
CA ILE A 445 -16.56 -13.54 -12.02
C ILE A 445 -15.69 -13.92 -10.83
N HIS A 446 -16.29 -14.21 -9.66
CA HIS A 446 -15.56 -14.66 -8.50
C HIS A 446 -14.81 -15.99 -8.75
N GLU A 447 -15.47 -16.97 -9.39
CA GLU A 447 -14.84 -18.25 -9.74
C GLU A 447 -13.56 -18.06 -10.57
N LEU A 448 -13.59 -17.15 -11.55
CA LEU A 448 -12.49 -16.89 -12.46
C LEU A 448 -11.38 -16.03 -11.82
N THR A 449 -11.76 -15.05 -11.00
CA THR A 449 -10.83 -14.01 -10.50
C THR A 449 -10.39 -14.23 -9.06
N LYS A 450 -11.17 -14.96 -8.26
CA LYS A 450 -11.07 -15.08 -6.79
C LYS A 450 -11.22 -13.76 -6.04
N ILE A 451 -11.62 -12.68 -6.71
CA ILE A 451 -11.96 -11.41 -6.05
C ILE A 451 -13.18 -11.65 -5.14
N ASP A 452 -13.13 -11.07 -3.95
CA ASP A 452 -14.22 -11.24 -2.97
C ASP A 452 -15.57 -10.77 -3.54
N ARG A 453 -16.62 -11.57 -3.29
CA ARG A 453 -17.97 -11.28 -3.76
C ARG A 453 -18.50 -9.94 -3.27
N TRP A 454 -18.07 -9.49 -2.10
CA TRP A 454 -18.47 -8.20 -1.57
C TRP A 454 -18.08 -7.07 -2.54
N PHE A 455 -16.82 -7.03 -3.01
CA PHE A 455 -16.37 -6.04 -3.98
C PHE A 455 -17.14 -6.14 -5.30
N LEU A 456 -17.33 -7.36 -5.79
CA LEU A 456 -18.05 -7.59 -7.03
C LEU A 456 -19.52 -7.16 -6.93
N CYS A 457 -20.18 -7.37 -5.78
CA CYS A 457 -21.54 -6.88 -5.53
C CYS A 457 -21.59 -5.34 -5.52
N ARG A 458 -20.58 -4.67 -4.92
CA ARG A 458 -20.49 -3.21 -4.96
C ARG A 458 -20.30 -2.66 -6.37
N LEU A 459 -19.47 -3.33 -7.16
CA LEU A 459 -19.34 -2.98 -8.58
C LEU A 459 -20.65 -3.23 -9.37
N ARG A 460 -21.40 -4.28 -9.03
CA ARG A 460 -22.72 -4.55 -9.62
C ARG A 460 -23.70 -3.41 -9.35
N ASN A 461 -23.69 -2.79 -8.17
CA ASN A 461 -24.54 -1.63 -7.88
C ASN A 461 -24.30 -0.47 -8.87
N ILE A 462 -23.04 -0.26 -9.28
CA ILE A 462 -22.70 0.75 -10.30
C ILE A 462 -23.27 0.37 -11.66
N ILE A 463 -23.18 -0.91 -12.04
CA ILE A 463 -23.74 -1.43 -13.30
C ILE A 463 -25.26 -1.25 -13.33
N ASP A 464 -25.94 -1.58 -12.25
CA ASP A 464 -27.42 -1.51 -12.16
C ASP A 464 -27.89 -0.04 -12.30
N THR A 465 -27.24 0.88 -11.59
CA THR A 465 -27.51 2.33 -11.75
C THR A 465 -27.21 2.81 -13.17
N TYR A 466 -26.14 2.31 -13.81
CA TYR A 466 -25.82 2.65 -15.19
C TYR A 466 -26.90 2.14 -16.16
N HIS A 467 -27.43 0.93 -15.95
CA HIS A 467 -28.53 0.40 -16.75
C HIS A 467 -29.81 1.22 -16.57
N ASP A 468 -30.12 1.69 -15.36
CA ASP A 468 -31.28 2.54 -15.13
C ASP A 468 -31.15 3.91 -15.80
N LEU A 469 -29.97 4.51 -15.76
CA LEU A 469 -29.68 5.73 -16.50
C LEU A 469 -29.83 5.55 -18.02
N LYS A 470 -29.43 4.40 -18.55
CA LYS A 470 -29.59 4.09 -19.99
C LYS A 470 -31.03 3.93 -20.46
N LYS A 471 -31.98 3.69 -19.56
CA LYS A 471 -33.41 3.64 -19.89
C LYS A 471 -33.99 5.03 -20.14
N CYS A 472 -33.38 6.08 -19.62
CA CYS A 472 -33.77 7.46 -19.84
C CYS A 472 -33.47 7.88 -21.29
N GLN A 473 -34.37 8.62 -21.92
CA GLN A 473 -34.22 9.13 -23.30
C GLN A 473 -33.72 10.59 -23.32
N GLY A 474 -33.12 11.06 -22.26
CA GLY A 474 -32.57 12.40 -22.10
C GLY A 474 -32.40 12.78 -20.65
N VAL A 475 -31.62 13.84 -20.41
CA VAL A 475 -31.33 14.34 -19.07
C VAL A 475 -32.61 14.73 -18.31
N ALA A 476 -33.60 15.26 -18.99
CA ALA A 476 -34.86 15.70 -18.39
C ALA A 476 -35.73 14.54 -17.84
N GLU A 477 -35.49 13.31 -18.28
CA GLU A 477 -36.21 12.12 -17.82
C GLU A 477 -35.57 11.45 -16.59
N ILE A 478 -34.38 11.92 -16.17
CA ILE A 478 -33.72 11.36 -15.01
C ILE A 478 -34.45 11.78 -13.74
N MET A 479 -35.03 10.78 -13.06
CA MET A 479 -35.73 11.01 -11.79
C MET A 479 -34.74 11.52 -10.71
N PRO A 480 -35.16 12.42 -9.80
CA PRO A 480 -34.30 12.98 -8.78
C PRO A 480 -33.61 11.93 -7.90
N GLU A 481 -34.30 10.84 -7.58
CA GLU A 481 -33.77 9.74 -6.75
C GLU A 481 -32.65 9.01 -7.49
N LEU A 482 -32.81 8.71 -8.79
CA LEU A 482 -31.80 8.06 -9.61
C LEU A 482 -30.57 8.97 -9.78
N LEU A 483 -30.81 10.28 -9.98
CA LEU A 483 -29.72 11.25 -10.08
C LEU A 483 -28.91 11.35 -8.78
N ARG A 484 -29.60 11.38 -7.64
CA ARG A 484 -28.97 11.37 -6.31
C ARG A 484 -28.15 10.09 -6.11
N GLN A 485 -28.75 8.93 -6.33
CA GLN A 485 -28.08 7.62 -6.22
C GLN A 485 -26.82 7.55 -7.11
N ALA A 486 -26.91 8.00 -8.36
CA ALA A 486 -25.77 8.03 -9.25
C ALA A 486 -24.63 8.92 -8.68
N LYS A 487 -24.97 10.11 -8.14
CA LYS A 487 -23.97 11.00 -7.54
C LYS A 487 -23.34 10.40 -6.28
N GLU A 488 -24.13 9.76 -5.43
CA GLU A 488 -23.67 9.07 -4.21
C GLU A 488 -22.77 7.87 -4.53
N GLN A 489 -23.01 7.19 -5.66
CA GLN A 489 -22.14 6.12 -6.18
C GLN A 489 -20.94 6.64 -6.98
N GLY A 490 -20.68 7.95 -7.00
CA GLY A 490 -19.49 8.54 -7.60
C GLY A 490 -19.57 8.79 -9.10
N PHE A 491 -20.71 8.68 -9.76
CA PHE A 491 -20.84 9.07 -11.16
C PHE A 491 -20.55 10.55 -11.37
N SER A 492 -19.72 10.86 -12.36
CA SER A 492 -19.54 12.24 -12.84
C SER A 492 -20.75 12.69 -13.66
N ASP A 493 -20.95 14.00 -13.75
CA ASP A 493 -22.00 14.57 -14.61
C ASP A 493 -21.81 14.12 -16.09
N PHE A 494 -20.55 13.92 -16.51
CA PHE A 494 -20.20 13.37 -17.82
C PHE A 494 -20.68 11.93 -18.01
N GLN A 495 -20.46 11.03 -17.03
CA GLN A 495 -20.92 9.64 -17.11
C GLN A 495 -22.44 9.55 -17.17
N ILE A 496 -23.14 10.35 -16.34
CA ILE A 496 -24.59 10.41 -16.31
C ILE A 496 -25.14 10.87 -17.67
N ALA A 497 -24.60 11.96 -18.20
CA ALA A 497 -24.99 12.47 -19.51
C ALA A 497 -24.76 11.44 -20.62
N ARG A 498 -23.60 10.78 -20.60
CA ARG A 498 -23.26 9.76 -21.61
C ARG A 498 -24.15 8.53 -21.53
N ALA A 499 -24.63 8.17 -20.34
CA ALA A 499 -25.54 7.05 -20.14
C ALA A 499 -26.96 7.36 -20.62
N ALA A 500 -27.52 8.51 -20.24
CA ALA A 500 -28.90 8.89 -20.48
C ALA A 500 -29.14 9.60 -21.82
N ALA A 501 -28.10 10.20 -22.42
CA ALA A 501 -28.20 10.99 -23.64
C ALA A 501 -26.86 11.02 -24.40
N THR A 502 -26.14 12.13 -24.37
CA THR A 502 -24.80 12.26 -24.92
C THR A 502 -23.87 12.96 -23.92
N HIS A 503 -22.57 12.69 -24.01
CA HIS A 503 -21.59 13.35 -23.13
C HIS A 503 -21.58 14.88 -23.23
N LYS A 504 -22.09 15.45 -24.32
CA LYS A 504 -22.21 16.92 -24.51
C LYS A 504 -23.22 17.56 -23.57
N ASP A 505 -24.13 16.74 -23.00
CA ASP A 505 -25.20 17.19 -22.10
C ASP A 505 -24.78 17.23 -20.62
N ALA A 506 -23.49 16.99 -20.30
CA ALA A 506 -22.96 17.11 -18.94
C ALA A 506 -23.27 18.47 -18.25
N PRO A 507 -23.23 19.64 -18.93
CA PRO A 507 -23.66 20.89 -18.32
C PRO A 507 -25.16 20.91 -17.96
N GLU A 508 -26.01 20.19 -18.69
CA GLU A 508 -27.43 20.06 -18.37
C GLU A 508 -27.65 19.21 -17.11
N VAL A 509 -26.95 18.07 -16.99
CA VAL A 509 -26.93 17.27 -15.76
C VAL A 509 -26.52 18.12 -14.57
N ARG A 510 -25.49 18.97 -14.72
CA ARG A 510 -25.05 19.88 -13.66
C ARG A 510 -26.15 20.89 -13.29
N ARG A 511 -26.84 21.48 -14.26
CA ARG A 511 -27.96 22.39 -13.99
C ARG A 511 -29.09 21.68 -13.25
N LEU A 512 -29.50 20.50 -13.74
CA LEU A 512 -30.56 19.72 -13.14
C LEU A 512 -30.24 19.36 -11.68
N ARG A 513 -29.07 18.76 -11.40
CA ARG A 513 -28.74 18.38 -10.02
C ARG A 513 -28.66 19.58 -9.07
N LYS A 514 -28.17 20.75 -9.55
CA LYS A 514 -28.12 21.98 -8.72
C LYS A 514 -29.52 22.52 -8.42
N SER A 515 -30.44 22.48 -9.39
CA SER A 515 -31.84 22.89 -9.17
C SER A 515 -32.57 21.98 -8.18
N LEU A 516 -32.16 20.71 -8.09
CA LEU A 516 -32.68 19.73 -7.13
C LEU A 516 -31.95 19.72 -5.78
N GLY A 517 -31.01 20.64 -5.57
CA GLY A 517 -30.21 20.70 -4.34
C GLY A 517 -29.23 19.51 -4.18
N ILE A 518 -28.94 18.78 -5.26
CA ILE A 518 -27.96 17.68 -5.24
C ILE A 518 -26.57 18.29 -5.44
N VAL A 519 -25.93 18.65 -4.34
CA VAL A 519 -24.60 19.26 -4.28
C VAL A 519 -23.69 18.45 -3.36
N PRO A 520 -22.38 18.41 -3.60
CA PRO A 520 -21.47 17.72 -2.70
C PRO A 520 -21.26 18.54 -1.43
N VAL A 521 -20.88 17.86 -0.37
CA VAL A 521 -20.42 18.45 0.88
C VAL A 521 -18.92 18.28 1.03
N VAL A 522 -18.28 19.14 1.82
CA VAL A 522 -16.86 19.10 2.15
C VAL A 522 -16.71 18.39 3.50
N LYS A 523 -15.89 17.35 3.52
CA LYS A 523 -15.55 16.59 4.72
C LYS A 523 -14.06 16.66 4.99
N GLN A 524 -13.68 16.61 6.28
CA GLN A 524 -12.30 16.56 6.71
C GLN A 524 -11.80 15.13 6.80
N ILE A 525 -10.52 14.92 6.50
CA ILE A 525 -9.82 13.70 6.92
C ILE A 525 -9.67 13.77 8.43
N ASP A 526 -10.14 12.75 9.10
CA ASP A 526 -10.21 12.69 10.57
C ASP A 526 -9.79 11.31 11.06
N THR A 527 -8.92 11.30 12.06
CA THR A 527 -8.43 10.08 12.71
C THR A 527 -9.34 9.55 13.81
N LEU A 528 -10.37 10.28 14.18
CA LEU A 528 -11.28 9.96 15.28
C LEU A 528 -12.74 9.82 14.85
N ALA A 529 -13.00 9.61 13.56
CA ALA A 529 -14.34 9.42 13.00
C ALA A 529 -15.36 10.49 13.51
N ALA A 530 -14.94 11.75 13.52
CA ALA A 530 -15.69 12.92 13.99
C ALA A 530 -16.03 12.94 15.51
N GLU A 531 -15.44 12.06 16.31
CA GLU A 531 -15.65 12.08 17.78
C GLU A 531 -14.91 13.23 18.49
N TYR A 532 -13.90 13.82 17.82
CA TYR A 532 -13.14 14.97 18.31
C TYR A 532 -12.87 15.96 17.17
N PRO A 533 -12.88 17.29 17.39
CA PRO A 533 -12.69 18.27 16.33
C PRO A 533 -11.34 18.08 15.59
N ALA A 534 -11.40 17.95 14.28
CA ALA A 534 -10.24 17.92 13.42
C ALA A 534 -9.80 19.34 13.05
N LEU A 535 -8.49 19.60 13.08
CA LEU A 535 -7.86 20.87 12.74
C LEU A 535 -6.96 20.73 11.48
N THR A 536 -7.41 19.93 10.53
CA THR A 536 -6.70 19.67 9.29
C THR A 536 -7.29 20.43 8.11
N ASN A 537 -6.44 20.83 7.18
CA ASN A 537 -6.84 21.33 5.86
C ASN A 537 -6.88 20.21 4.80
N TYR A 538 -6.81 18.94 5.22
CA TYR A 538 -6.91 17.79 4.35
C TYR A 538 -8.38 17.41 4.20
N LEU A 539 -8.93 17.64 3.00
CA LEU A 539 -10.37 17.64 2.74
C LEU A 539 -10.72 16.72 1.58
N TYR A 540 -11.95 16.22 1.57
CA TYR A 540 -12.54 15.54 0.42
C TYR A 540 -13.98 16.00 0.18
N LEU A 541 -14.45 15.83 -1.06
CA LEU A 541 -15.83 16.11 -1.45
C LEU A 541 -16.61 14.81 -1.55
N THR A 542 -17.85 14.79 -1.06
CA THR A 542 -18.75 13.65 -1.18
C THR A 542 -20.18 14.09 -1.38
N TYR A 543 -20.98 13.26 -2.05
CA TYR A 543 -22.44 13.40 -2.10
C TYR A 543 -23.14 12.60 -0.98
N ASN A 544 -22.38 11.78 -0.26
CA ASN A 544 -22.85 10.99 0.88
C ASN A 544 -22.70 11.78 2.19
N GLY A 545 -23.43 12.88 2.31
CA GLY A 545 -23.42 13.72 3.52
C GLY A 545 -24.46 14.82 3.42
N THR A 546 -24.82 15.39 4.57
CA THR A 546 -25.87 16.40 4.69
C THR A 546 -25.33 17.81 4.92
N GLU A 547 -24.10 17.91 5.47
CA GLU A 547 -23.50 19.18 5.85
C GLU A 547 -21.98 19.19 5.62
N ASN A 548 -21.41 20.39 5.55
CA ASN A 548 -19.97 20.60 5.49
C ASN A 548 -19.36 20.55 6.90
N ASP A 549 -18.17 19.96 7.00
CA ASP A 549 -17.36 20.03 8.23
C ASP A 549 -16.66 21.38 8.38
N ILE A 550 -16.50 22.11 7.27
CA ILE A 550 -15.87 23.42 7.26
C ILE A 550 -16.83 24.45 6.67
N HIS A 551 -17.00 25.56 7.38
CA HIS A 551 -17.67 26.75 6.88
C HIS A 551 -16.62 27.72 6.34
N TYR A 552 -16.68 28.01 5.03
CA TYR A 552 -15.88 29.07 4.45
C TYR A 552 -16.56 30.41 4.71
N GLU A 553 -15.93 31.29 5.47
CA GLU A 553 -16.31 32.68 5.52
C GLU A 553 -16.02 33.29 4.13
N HIS A 554 -17.07 33.66 3.43
CA HIS A 554 -16.95 34.46 2.22
C HIS A 554 -16.64 35.91 2.64
N ASP A 555 -15.39 36.20 2.83
CA ASP A 555 -14.94 37.61 2.68
C ASP A 555 -14.99 37.91 1.18
N GLY A 556 -15.99 38.70 0.77
CA GLY A 556 -16.43 38.95 -0.57
C GLY A 556 -15.46 39.54 -1.56
#